data_35d61e5d6f67552b30285e7f118bd96a
#
_entry.id   35d61e5d6f67552b30285e7f118bd96a
#
_cell.length_a   1.000
_cell.length_b   1.000
_cell.length_c   1.000
_cell.angle_alpha   90.00
_cell.angle_beta   90.00
_cell.angle_gamma   90.00
#
_symmetry.space_group_name_H-M   'P 1'
#
loop_
_entity.id
_entity.type
_entity.pdbx_description
1 polymer ?
#
loop_
_entity_poly.entity_id
_entity_poly.type
_entity_poly.pdbx_seq_one_letter_code
_entity_poly.pdbx_strand_id
1 'polypeptide(L)'
;DLEAEKARFAEAQQQSIAQLEELADKCREEAGEESAVLFETHAMFVEDEDYVACVMDTMESESCCAEYAVQTAGNQFAEMFAAMEDAYMQARSADILDVSRRIINNLMGVSEGGINSNEPIVLAADDLAPSETLQMDKSKILGFVTQGGSSNSHTAILARTMGIPAICGFGEALKSEYEGRMAYIDGETGLLILDPDEITLTNLKAKYDAQQKRKALLQTMKGQEDVTLDGKHIKLYCNIGSPEDVDSVLANDGQGIGLFRSEFLYLAADYYPTEEEQFQAYKKVAEAMDGKRVIIRTLDIGADKQVAYFNMPKEENPAMGIRAIRISLNRPEVFRTQLRALYRASAYGKVACNEDKLNLDQEIYGLGGNDEQKNE
;
A
#
# COMPACT_ATOMS: atom_id res chain seq x y z
N ASP A 1 -12.68 26.67 -32.62
CA ASP A 1 -13.85 25.98 -33.19
C ASP A 1 -14.30 24.93 -32.19
N LEU A 2 -15.49 25.10 -31.60
CA LEU A 2 -16.00 24.24 -30.51
C LEU A 2 -16.07 22.76 -30.92
N GLU A 3 -16.51 22.46 -32.14
CA GLU A 3 -16.60 21.06 -32.61
C GLU A 3 -15.22 20.42 -32.78
N ALA A 4 -14.20 21.23 -33.14
CA ALA A 4 -12.84 20.77 -33.21
C ALA A 4 -12.27 20.47 -31.79
N GLU A 5 -12.60 21.29 -30.79
CA GLU A 5 -12.19 21.06 -29.40
C GLU A 5 -12.85 19.83 -28.80
N LYS A 6 -14.14 19.62 -29.08
CA LYS A 6 -14.85 18.39 -28.66
C LYS A 6 -14.23 17.14 -29.28
N ALA A 7 -13.86 17.19 -30.56
CA ALA A 7 -13.21 16.08 -31.24
C ALA A 7 -11.80 15.77 -30.63
N ARG A 8 -11.03 16.83 -30.34
CA ARG A 8 -9.73 16.68 -29.64
C ARG A 8 -9.88 16.04 -28.26
N PHE A 9 -10.88 16.48 -27.49
CA PHE A 9 -11.17 15.89 -26.17
C PHE A 9 -11.54 14.41 -26.30
N ALA A 10 -12.43 14.05 -27.23
CA ALA A 10 -12.83 12.65 -27.42
C ALA A 10 -11.64 11.75 -27.81
N GLU A 11 -10.73 12.25 -28.65
CA GLU A 11 -9.51 11.53 -29.01
C GLU A 11 -8.57 11.36 -27.80
N ALA A 12 -8.34 12.43 -27.04
CA ALA A 12 -7.49 12.39 -25.84
C ALA A 12 -8.10 11.51 -24.74
N GLN A 13 -9.43 11.49 -24.60
CA GLN A 13 -10.15 10.60 -23.70
C GLN A 13 -9.87 9.13 -24.04
N GLN A 14 -10.05 8.73 -25.31
CA GLN A 14 -9.79 7.36 -25.76
C GLN A 14 -8.31 6.95 -25.58
N GLN A 15 -7.38 7.86 -25.86
CA GLN A 15 -5.96 7.62 -25.63
C GLN A 15 -5.66 7.40 -24.14
N SER A 16 -6.30 8.19 -23.26
CA SER A 16 -6.13 8.08 -21.82
C SER A 16 -6.65 6.74 -21.29
N ILE A 17 -7.80 6.28 -21.77
CA ILE A 17 -8.36 4.97 -21.40
C ILE A 17 -7.40 3.86 -21.82
N ALA A 18 -6.96 3.85 -23.08
CA ALA A 18 -6.03 2.83 -23.58
C ALA A 18 -4.71 2.77 -22.77
N GLN A 19 -4.17 3.93 -22.40
CA GLN A 19 -2.98 4.02 -21.55
C GLN A 19 -3.23 3.46 -20.14
N LEU A 20 -4.41 3.73 -19.54
CA LEU A 20 -4.76 3.24 -18.22
C LEU A 20 -5.01 1.73 -18.22
N GLU A 21 -5.60 1.19 -19.27
CA GLU A 21 -5.76 -0.26 -19.47
C GLU A 21 -4.40 -0.96 -19.60
N GLU A 22 -3.46 -0.39 -20.38
CA GLU A 22 -2.09 -0.92 -20.50
C GLU A 22 -1.36 -0.88 -19.15
N LEU A 23 -1.55 0.20 -18.36
CA LEU A 23 -0.99 0.30 -17.01
C LEU A 23 -1.61 -0.71 -16.06
N ALA A 24 -2.93 -0.96 -16.15
CA ALA A 24 -3.61 -1.98 -15.36
C ALA A 24 -3.06 -3.37 -15.66
N ASP A 25 -2.88 -3.71 -16.94
CA ASP A 25 -2.31 -5.01 -17.35
C ASP A 25 -0.88 -5.18 -16.85
N LYS A 26 -0.04 -4.17 -17.02
CA LYS A 26 1.34 -4.18 -16.50
C LYS A 26 1.38 -4.30 -14.98
N CYS A 27 0.52 -3.56 -14.29
CA CYS A 27 0.43 -3.61 -12.84
C CYS A 27 -0.05 -4.99 -12.35
N ARG A 28 -0.97 -5.62 -13.06
CA ARG A 28 -1.46 -6.97 -12.78
C ARG A 28 -0.33 -8.00 -12.85
N GLU A 29 0.57 -7.88 -13.83
CA GLU A 29 1.73 -8.76 -13.97
C GLU A 29 2.80 -8.52 -12.90
N GLU A 30 3.08 -7.25 -12.53
CA GLU A 30 4.17 -6.90 -11.62
C GLU A 30 3.78 -6.92 -10.14
N ALA A 31 2.55 -6.51 -9.80
CA ALA A 31 2.11 -6.21 -8.43
C ALA A 31 0.78 -6.90 -8.02
N GLY A 32 0.17 -7.65 -8.94
CA GLY A 32 -1.06 -8.42 -8.69
C GLY A 32 -2.36 -7.68 -8.96
N GLU A 33 -3.47 -8.42 -8.89
CA GLU A 33 -4.82 -7.96 -9.28
C GLU A 33 -5.29 -6.75 -8.47
N GLU A 34 -5.07 -6.74 -7.15
CA GLU A 34 -5.52 -5.63 -6.29
C GLU A 34 -4.93 -4.28 -6.69
N SER A 35 -3.69 -4.28 -7.17
CA SER A 35 -3.01 -3.05 -7.61
C SER A 35 -3.49 -2.59 -8.99
N ALA A 36 -3.95 -3.50 -9.85
CA ALA A 36 -4.49 -3.19 -11.16
C ALA A 36 -5.85 -2.48 -11.07
N VAL A 37 -6.67 -2.80 -10.06
CA VAL A 37 -8.00 -2.19 -9.83
C VAL A 37 -7.93 -0.67 -9.74
N LEU A 38 -6.81 -0.09 -9.27
CA LEU A 38 -6.63 1.36 -9.24
C LEU A 38 -6.72 1.96 -10.64
N PHE A 39 -6.00 1.39 -11.61
CA PHE A 39 -5.99 1.91 -12.98
C PHE A 39 -7.27 1.62 -13.74
N GLU A 40 -7.92 0.49 -13.46
CA GLU A 40 -9.27 0.21 -13.95
C GLU A 40 -10.27 1.25 -13.44
N THR A 41 -10.18 1.62 -12.17
CA THR A 41 -11.01 2.69 -11.58
C THR A 41 -10.70 4.05 -12.22
N HIS A 42 -9.43 4.36 -12.49
CA HIS A 42 -9.05 5.58 -13.22
C HIS A 42 -9.63 5.60 -14.63
N ALA A 43 -9.62 4.47 -15.35
CA ALA A 43 -10.26 4.37 -16.67
C ALA A 43 -11.77 4.61 -16.59
N MET A 44 -12.45 4.07 -15.57
CA MET A 44 -13.87 4.34 -15.32
C MET A 44 -14.15 5.83 -15.06
N PHE A 45 -13.25 6.56 -14.36
CA PHE A 45 -13.40 8.01 -14.17
C PHE A 45 -13.27 8.79 -15.47
N VAL A 46 -12.39 8.37 -16.38
CA VAL A 46 -12.29 8.99 -17.72
C VAL A 46 -13.57 8.84 -18.52
N GLU A 47 -14.31 7.74 -18.31
CA GLU A 47 -15.57 7.42 -19.00
C GLU A 47 -16.82 7.94 -18.26
N ASP A 48 -16.67 8.48 -17.04
CA ASP A 48 -17.79 8.92 -16.22
C ASP A 48 -18.64 9.98 -16.93
N GLU A 49 -19.95 9.70 -17.03
CA GLU A 49 -20.89 10.55 -17.80
C GLU A 49 -20.98 11.96 -17.22
N ASP A 50 -20.94 12.12 -15.89
CA ASP A 50 -21.05 13.41 -15.21
C ASP A 50 -19.77 14.23 -15.41
N TYR A 51 -18.60 13.57 -15.33
CA TYR A 51 -17.32 14.21 -15.60
C TYR A 51 -17.23 14.69 -17.06
N VAL A 52 -17.57 13.83 -18.01
CA VAL A 52 -17.57 14.16 -19.45
C VAL A 52 -18.55 15.29 -19.75
N ALA A 53 -19.78 15.23 -19.18
CA ALA A 53 -20.77 16.29 -19.35
C ALA A 53 -20.23 17.63 -18.79
N CYS A 54 -19.59 17.64 -17.63
CA CYS A 54 -18.99 18.84 -17.05
C CYS A 54 -17.93 19.45 -17.97
N VAL A 55 -17.06 18.64 -18.58
CA VAL A 55 -16.05 19.11 -19.54
C VAL A 55 -16.73 19.72 -20.78
N MET A 56 -17.75 19.04 -21.34
CA MET A 56 -18.49 19.51 -22.53
C MET A 56 -19.23 20.82 -22.25
N ASP A 57 -19.94 20.89 -21.14
CA ASP A 57 -20.69 22.09 -20.72
C ASP A 57 -19.75 23.28 -20.46
N THR A 58 -18.56 23.04 -19.89
CA THR A 58 -17.54 24.08 -19.72
C THR A 58 -17.04 24.62 -21.04
N MET A 59 -16.74 23.73 -22.01
CA MET A 59 -16.35 24.17 -23.38
C MET A 59 -17.42 25.00 -24.05
N GLU A 60 -18.70 24.62 -23.91
CA GLU A 60 -19.84 25.33 -24.54
C GLU A 60 -20.11 26.68 -23.88
N SER A 61 -20.17 26.71 -22.54
CA SER A 61 -20.55 27.91 -21.78
C SER A 61 -19.46 28.97 -21.78
N GLU A 62 -18.18 28.56 -21.67
CA GLU A 62 -17.05 29.48 -21.59
C GLU A 62 -16.35 29.70 -22.94
N SER A 63 -16.74 28.98 -24.00
CA SER A 63 -16.08 29.02 -25.31
C SER A 63 -14.58 28.83 -25.22
N CYS A 64 -14.11 27.91 -24.37
CA CYS A 64 -12.72 27.66 -24.06
C CYS A 64 -12.16 26.45 -24.84
N CYS A 65 -10.84 26.21 -24.71
CA CYS A 65 -10.17 25.00 -25.23
C CYS A 65 -10.41 23.78 -24.34
N ALA A 66 -10.20 22.61 -24.89
CA ALA A 66 -10.41 21.35 -24.19
C ALA A 66 -9.52 21.21 -22.93
N GLU A 67 -8.27 21.68 -22.99
CA GLU A 67 -7.34 21.65 -21.85
C GLU A 67 -7.87 22.42 -20.64
N TYR A 68 -8.40 23.61 -20.87
CA TYR A 68 -8.98 24.44 -19.80
C TYR A 68 -10.26 23.80 -19.23
N ALA A 69 -11.11 23.25 -20.08
CA ALA A 69 -12.34 22.59 -19.66
C ALA A 69 -12.05 21.37 -18.81
N VAL A 70 -11.09 20.53 -19.19
CA VAL A 70 -10.66 19.36 -18.43
C VAL A 70 -10.05 19.78 -17.08
N GLN A 71 -9.22 20.82 -17.06
CA GLN A 71 -8.64 21.32 -15.81
C GLN A 71 -9.72 21.84 -14.86
N THR A 72 -10.72 22.56 -15.39
CA THR A 72 -11.82 23.12 -14.59
C THR A 72 -12.69 22.01 -14.02
N ALA A 73 -13.13 21.06 -14.86
CA ALA A 73 -13.90 19.91 -14.40
C ALA A 73 -13.12 19.07 -13.38
N GLY A 74 -11.85 18.78 -13.65
CA GLY A 74 -10.99 18.04 -12.72
C GLY A 74 -10.89 18.69 -11.35
N ASN A 75 -10.70 20.00 -11.28
CA ASN A 75 -10.66 20.75 -10.02
C ASN A 75 -12.02 20.71 -9.29
N GLN A 76 -13.14 20.88 -10.01
CA GLN A 76 -14.48 20.82 -9.41
C GLN A 76 -14.78 19.46 -8.80
N PHE A 77 -14.50 18.38 -9.50
CA PHE A 77 -14.71 17.03 -9.00
C PHE A 77 -13.75 16.72 -7.84
N ALA A 78 -12.48 17.12 -7.94
CA ALA A 78 -11.51 16.94 -6.85
C ALA A 78 -11.94 17.67 -5.57
N GLU A 79 -12.42 18.91 -5.66
CA GLU A 79 -12.95 19.67 -4.52
C GLU A 79 -14.22 19.01 -3.95
N MET A 80 -15.11 18.49 -4.80
CA MET A 80 -16.31 17.77 -4.38
C MET A 80 -15.94 16.52 -3.57
N PHE A 81 -15.02 15.70 -4.07
CA PHE A 81 -14.55 14.51 -3.35
C PHE A 81 -13.81 14.86 -2.07
N ALA A 82 -12.96 15.89 -2.06
CA ALA A 82 -12.25 16.34 -0.88
C ALA A 82 -13.18 16.87 0.24
N ALA A 83 -14.36 17.37 -0.13
CA ALA A 83 -15.37 17.86 0.80
C ALA A 83 -16.28 16.77 1.40
N MET A 84 -16.17 15.52 0.92
CA MET A 84 -16.95 14.40 1.45
C MET A 84 -16.50 14.04 2.86
N GLU A 85 -17.40 13.48 3.69
CA GLU A 85 -17.06 13.03 5.04
C GLU A 85 -16.29 11.71 5.08
N ASP A 86 -16.34 10.94 4.00
CA ASP A 86 -15.70 9.63 3.87
C ASP A 86 -14.23 9.76 3.43
N ALA A 87 -13.32 9.27 4.26
CA ALA A 87 -11.87 9.36 4.01
C ALA A 87 -11.42 8.61 2.73
N TYR A 88 -12.14 7.55 2.33
CA TYR A 88 -11.89 6.82 1.09
C TYR A 88 -12.25 7.70 -0.12
N MET A 89 -13.40 8.37 -0.06
CA MET A 89 -13.82 9.29 -1.12
C MET A 89 -12.92 10.52 -1.19
N GLN A 90 -12.46 11.05 -0.04
CA GLN A 90 -11.48 12.15 -0.02
C GLN A 90 -10.17 11.77 -0.74
N ALA A 91 -9.71 10.54 -0.60
CA ALA A 91 -8.51 10.07 -1.29
C ALA A 91 -8.68 10.08 -2.82
N ARG A 92 -9.91 9.88 -3.33
CA ARG A 92 -10.23 9.92 -4.77
C ARG A 92 -10.04 11.31 -5.40
N SER A 93 -9.97 12.37 -4.59
CA SER A 93 -9.64 13.71 -5.08
C SER A 93 -8.31 13.75 -5.86
N ALA A 94 -7.29 13.06 -5.35
CA ALA A 94 -5.99 12.97 -6.03
C ALA A 94 -6.08 12.15 -7.33
N ASP A 95 -6.88 11.08 -7.35
CA ASP A 95 -7.07 10.22 -8.53
C ASP A 95 -7.72 11.00 -9.68
N ILE A 96 -8.73 11.82 -9.40
CA ILE A 96 -9.38 12.69 -10.40
C ILE A 96 -8.39 13.70 -11.01
N LEU A 97 -7.52 14.28 -10.20
CA LEU A 97 -6.49 15.19 -10.69
C LEU A 97 -5.45 14.48 -11.58
N ASP A 98 -5.08 13.25 -11.23
CA ASP A 98 -4.17 12.43 -12.05
C ASP A 98 -4.78 12.10 -13.42
N VAL A 99 -6.03 11.64 -13.43
CA VAL A 99 -6.80 11.36 -14.64
C VAL A 99 -6.93 12.61 -15.53
N SER A 100 -7.29 13.76 -14.93
CA SER A 100 -7.43 15.03 -15.67
C SER A 100 -6.10 15.48 -16.26
N ARG A 101 -5.00 15.35 -15.53
CA ARG A 101 -3.65 15.67 -16.01
C ARG A 101 -3.27 14.78 -17.20
N ARG A 102 -3.59 13.50 -17.16
CA ARG A 102 -3.36 12.56 -18.26
C ARG A 102 -4.07 12.98 -19.54
N ILE A 103 -5.37 13.35 -19.43
CA ILE A 103 -6.15 13.84 -20.58
C ILE A 103 -5.51 15.12 -21.14
N ILE A 104 -5.10 16.05 -20.28
CA ILE A 104 -4.43 17.30 -20.70
C ILE A 104 -3.10 16.99 -21.41
N ASN A 105 -2.29 16.07 -20.90
CA ASN A 105 -1.04 15.67 -21.55
C ASN A 105 -1.27 15.09 -22.94
N ASN A 106 -2.30 14.25 -23.10
CA ASN A 106 -2.70 13.72 -24.42
C ASN A 106 -3.19 14.83 -25.37
N LEU A 107 -3.98 15.79 -24.86
CA LEU A 107 -4.41 16.98 -25.63
C LEU A 107 -3.22 17.82 -26.13
N MET A 108 -2.20 17.96 -25.29
CA MET A 108 -0.99 18.74 -25.60
C MET A 108 0.03 17.94 -26.43
N GLY A 109 -0.20 16.65 -26.69
CA GLY A 109 0.76 15.79 -27.36
C GLY A 109 2.05 15.57 -26.55
N VAL A 110 1.98 15.77 -25.23
CA VAL A 110 3.07 15.48 -24.31
C VAL A 110 2.98 14.00 -24.00
N SER A 111 3.87 13.20 -24.56
CA SER A 111 4.01 11.81 -24.11
C SER A 111 4.47 11.85 -22.66
N GLU A 112 3.72 11.18 -21.77
CA GLU A 112 4.21 10.83 -20.44
C GLU A 112 5.40 9.87 -20.64
N GLY A 113 6.55 10.44 -20.98
CA GLY A 113 7.81 9.72 -20.92
C GLY A 113 8.05 9.45 -19.45
N GLY A 114 8.05 8.17 -19.07
CA GLY A 114 8.45 7.79 -17.72
C GLY A 114 9.75 8.50 -17.36
N ILE A 115 9.98 8.79 -16.10
CA ILE A 115 11.20 9.42 -15.59
C ILE A 115 12.37 8.49 -15.93
N ASN A 116 12.93 8.66 -17.12
CA ASN A 116 14.02 7.86 -17.65
C ASN A 116 15.32 8.67 -17.51
N SER A 117 16.05 8.40 -16.46
CA SER A 117 17.42 8.86 -16.33
C SER A 117 18.40 7.78 -16.78
N ASN A 118 19.45 8.17 -17.52
CA ASN A 118 20.53 7.25 -17.84
C ASN A 118 21.48 7.03 -16.65
N GLU A 119 21.41 7.89 -15.63
CA GLU A 119 22.23 7.85 -14.42
C GLU A 119 21.36 7.63 -13.19
N PRO A 120 21.91 7.04 -12.10
CA PRO A 120 21.19 6.93 -10.83
C PRO A 120 20.85 8.31 -10.26
N ILE A 121 19.58 8.52 -9.88
CA ILE A 121 19.06 9.80 -9.42
C ILE A 121 18.34 9.72 -8.08
N VAL A 122 18.31 10.84 -7.37
CA VAL A 122 17.32 11.15 -6.34
C VAL A 122 16.19 11.91 -7.03
N LEU A 123 14.99 11.36 -7.02
CA LEU A 123 13.84 11.96 -7.65
C LEU A 123 13.16 12.96 -6.72
N ALA A 124 13.04 14.21 -7.20
CA ALA A 124 12.34 15.28 -6.51
C ALA A 124 11.04 15.62 -7.24
N ALA A 125 9.91 15.69 -6.52
CA ALA A 125 8.60 15.99 -7.07
C ALA A 125 7.72 16.74 -6.06
N ASP A 126 6.64 17.35 -6.53
CA ASP A 126 5.63 17.91 -5.63
C ASP A 126 4.90 16.78 -4.89
N ASP A 127 4.44 15.78 -5.61
CA ASP A 127 3.99 14.47 -5.19
C ASP A 127 4.17 13.50 -6.36
N LEU A 128 4.04 12.19 -6.13
CA LEU A 128 4.14 11.18 -7.17
C LEU A 128 2.83 10.43 -7.30
N ALA A 129 2.24 10.52 -8.48
CA ALA A 129 1.06 9.72 -8.80
C ALA A 129 1.42 8.23 -8.97
N PRO A 130 0.49 7.32 -8.67
CA PRO A 130 0.70 5.89 -8.88
C PRO A 130 1.11 5.54 -10.31
N SER A 131 0.51 6.20 -11.31
CA SER A 131 0.82 6.01 -12.73
C SER A 131 2.26 6.39 -13.09
N GLU A 132 2.80 7.46 -12.50
CA GLU A 132 4.18 7.90 -12.69
C GLU A 132 5.16 6.88 -12.09
N THR A 133 4.83 6.30 -10.94
CA THR A 133 5.70 5.34 -10.24
C THR A 133 5.85 4.01 -10.95
N LEU A 134 4.84 3.58 -11.73
CA LEU A 134 4.90 2.36 -12.55
C LEU A 134 5.75 2.51 -13.81
N GLN A 135 5.83 3.73 -14.33
CA GLN A 135 6.58 4.00 -15.55
C GLN A 135 8.07 4.27 -15.31
N MET A 136 8.48 4.38 -14.04
CA MET A 136 9.87 4.66 -13.66
C MET A 136 10.77 3.44 -13.83
N ASP A 137 12.00 3.66 -14.30
CA ASP A 137 13.07 2.69 -14.14
C ASP A 137 13.54 2.65 -12.67
N LYS A 138 12.90 1.77 -11.89
CA LYS A 138 13.17 1.61 -10.45
C LYS A 138 14.64 1.30 -10.14
N SER A 139 15.38 0.74 -11.09
CA SER A 139 16.81 0.41 -10.91
C SER A 139 17.71 1.66 -10.85
N LYS A 140 17.21 2.80 -11.33
CA LYS A 140 17.93 4.08 -11.38
C LYS A 140 17.53 5.02 -10.24
N ILE A 141 16.46 4.74 -9.52
CA ILE A 141 16.00 5.62 -8.44
C ILE A 141 16.73 5.27 -7.15
N LEU A 142 17.53 6.19 -6.64
CA LEU A 142 18.26 6.04 -5.38
C LEU A 142 17.44 6.49 -4.17
N GLY A 143 16.38 7.28 -4.39
CA GLY A 143 15.46 7.72 -3.36
C GLY A 143 14.53 8.84 -3.83
N PHE A 144 13.59 9.20 -2.97
CA PHE A 144 12.54 10.19 -3.25
C PHE A 144 12.59 11.37 -2.29
N VAL A 145 12.31 12.58 -2.80
CA VAL A 145 12.03 13.78 -2.00
C VAL A 145 10.77 14.43 -2.54
N THR A 146 9.69 14.52 -1.75
CA THR A 146 8.45 15.16 -2.18
C THR A 146 8.10 16.38 -1.33
N GLN A 147 7.53 17.42 -1.97
CA GLN A 147 7.04 18.62 -1.25
C GLN A 147 5.87 18.25 -0.34
N GLY A 148 4.92 17.51 -0.89
CA GLY A 148 3.73 17.01 -0.20
C GLY A 148 3.92 15.59 0.34
N GLY A 149 2.79 15.00 0.71
CA GLY A 149 2.73 13.63 1.17
C GLY A 149 3.05 13.45 2.65
N SER A 150 2.87 12.22 3.09
CA SER A 150 3.08 11.80 4.48
C SER A 150 3.74 10.42 4.50
N SER A 151 3.98 9.89 5.68
CA SER A 151 4.48 8.52 5.85
C SER A 151 3.58 7.44 5.24
N ASN A 152 2.34 7.76 4.92
CA ASN A 152 1.35 6.87 4.31
C ASN A 152 1.03 7.21 2.84
N SER A 153 1.75 8.18 2.24
CA SER A 153 1.58 8.50 0.81
C SER A 153 2.05 7.35 -0.09
N HIS A 154 1.57 7.32 -1.33
CA HIS A 154 2.00 6.34 -2.33
C HIS A 154 3.52 6.31 -2.51
N THR A 155 4.16 7.49 -2.55
CA THR A 155 5.63 7.62 -2.62
C THR A 155 6.34 6.94 -1.43
N ALA A 156 5.82 7.14 -0.21
CA ALA A 156 6.41 6.53 0.98
C ALA A 156 6.24 5.00 0.99
N ILE A 157 5.10 4.50 0.52
CA ILE A 157 4.83 3.06 0.37
C ILE A 157 5.76 2.46 -0.68
N LEU A 158 5.89 3.10 -1.85
CA LEU A 158 6.77 2.67 -2.92
C LEU A 158 8.22 2.60 -2.45
N ALA A 159 8.72 3.66 -1.78
CA ALA A 159 10.09 3.69 -1.25
C ALA A 159 10.37 2.55 -0.28
N ARG A 160 9.41 2.21 0.61
CA ARG A 160 9.53 1.07 1.52
C ARG A 160 9.59 -0.26 0.75
N THR A 161 8.75 -0.43 -0.26
CA THR A 161 8.76 -1.63 -1.12
C THR A 161 10.08 -1.77 -1.86
N MET A 162 10.64 -0.68 -2.38
CA MET A 162 11.94 -0.66 -3.05
C MET A 162 13.13 -0.74 -2.07
N GLY A 163 12.90 -0.50 -0.79
CA GLY A 163 13.97 -0.47 0.23
C GLY A 163 14.93 0.70 0.07
N ILE A 164 14.46 1.83 -0.46
CA ILE A 164 15.23 3.06 -0.68
C ILE A 164 14.75 4.20 0.23
N PRO A 165 15.60 5.20 0.52
CA PRO A 165 15.22 6.33 1.37
C PRO A 165 14.17 7.22 0.68
N ALA A 166 13.24 7.76 1.49
CA ALA A 166 12.29 8.78 1.05
C ALA A 166 12.14 9.87 2.11
N ILE A 167 12.00 11.10 1.67
CA ILE A 167 11.64 12.27 2.47
C ILE A 167 10.36 12.85 1.90
N CYS A 168 9.27 12.74 2.63
CA CYS A 168 7.97 13.29 2.24
C CYS A 168 7.62 14.50 3.09
N GLY A 169 6.84 15.43 2.52
CA GLY A 169 6.45 16.65 3.23
C GLY A 169 7.59 17.66 3.41
N PHE A 170 8.53 17.72 2.46
CA PHE A 170 9.66 18.64 2.51
C PHE A 170 9.23 20.11 2.37
N GLY A 171 8.04 20.36 1.82
CA GLY A 171 7.44 21.67 1.68
C GLY A 171 8.10 22.54 0.60
N GLU A 172 7.84 23.84 0.66
CA GLU A 172 8.32 24.83 -0.30
C GLU A 172 9.85 25.00 -0.35
N ALA A 173 10.57 24.31 0.53
CA ALA A 173 12.03 24.29 0.50
C ALA A 173 12.60 23.48 -0.68
N LEU A 174 11.80 22.59 -1.27
CA LEU A 174 12.16 21.89 -2.50
C LEU A 174 11.98 22.83 -3.70
N LYS A 175 13.05 23.09 -4.44
CA LYS A 175 13.06 24.06 -5.53
C LYS A 175 13.56 23.44 -6.82
N SER A 176 13.01 23.87 -7.95
CA SER A 176 13.45 23.45 -9.29
C SER A 176 14.92 23.76 -9.60
N GLU A 177 15.53 24.76 -8.95
CA GLU A 177 16.94 25.09 -9.08
C GLU A 177 17.91 24.03 -8.55
N TYR A 178 17.36 22.98 -7.88
CA TYR A 178 18.15 21.83 -7.38
C TYR A 178 18.36 20.75 -8.44
N GLU A 179 17.67 20.85 -9.56
CA GLU A 179 17.80 19.92 -10.67
C GLU A 179 19.26 19.80 -11.16
N GLY A 180 19.71 18.58 -11.38
CA GLY A 180 21.06 18.26 -11.83
C GLY A 180 22.17 18.42 -10.79
N ARG A 181 21.84 18.81 -9.55
CA ARG A 181 22.82 18.93 -8.46
C ARG A 181 23.08 17.59 -7.80
N MET A 182 24.29 17.43 -7.28
CA MET A 182 24.60 16.26 -6.45
C MET A 182 23.80 16.31 -5.14
N ALA A 183 23.09 15.23 -4.84
CA ALA A 183 22.26 15.14 -3.65
C ALA A 183 22.61 13.91 -2.81
N TYR A 184 22.56 14.06 -1.50
CA TYR A 184 22.54 12.99 -0.53
C TYR A 184 21.23 13.06 0.27
N ILE A 185 20.56 11.94 0.41
CA ILE A 185 19.36 11.85 1.25
C ILE A 185 19.51 10.79 2.33
N ASP A 186 18.94 11.09 3.48
CA ASP A 186 18.83 10.19 4.62
C ASP A 186 17.37 10.13 5.08
N GLY A 187 16.68 9.07 4.71
CA GLY A 187 15.27 8.87 5.05
C GLY A 187 15.02 8.58 6.54
N GLU A 188 16.06 8.20 7.30
CA GLU A 188 15.95 7.96 8.75
C GLU A 188 15.91 9.29 9.52
N THR A 189 16.72 10.25 9.09
CA THR A 189 16.84 11.57 9.76
C THR A 189 16.06 12.68 9.05
N GLY A 190 15.53 12.44 7.84
CA GLY A 190 14.85 13.44 7.02
C GLY A 190 15.82 14.49 6.46
N LEU A 191 17.08 14.14 6.22
CA LEU A 191 18.12 15.06 5.82
C LEU A 191 18.37 15.00 4.30
N LEU A 192 18.30 16.17 3.66
CA LEU A 192 18.73 16.41 2.28
C LEU A 192 19.95 17.32 2.28
N ILE A 193 21.06 16.89 1.69
CA ILE A 193 22.27 17.68 1.49
C ILE A 193 22.53 17.82 0.00
N LEU A 194 22.68 19.08 -0.47
CA LEU A 194 22.99 19.39 -1.85
C LEU A 194 24.47 19.83 -1.96
N ASP A 195 25.14 19.34 -3.01
CA ASP A 195 26.55 19.61 -3.31
C ASP A 195 27.45 19.52 -2.05
N PRO A 196 27.48 18.36 -1.37
CA PRO A 196 28.33 18.20 -0.18
C PRO A 196 29.80 18.46 -0.52
N ASP A 197 30.48 19.18 0.34
CA ASP A 197 31.92 19.35 0.22
C ASP A 197 32.69 18.01 0.39
N GLU A 198 33.97 17.99 0.06
CA GLU A 198 34.77 16.75 0.09
C GLU A 198 34.81 16.10 1.48
N ILE A 199 34.84 16.91 2.55
CA ILE A 199 34.87 16.40 3.91
C ILE A 199 33.54 15.76 4.26
N THR A 200 32.42 16.44 3.98
CA THR A 200 31.07 15.96 4.17
C THR A 200 30.84 14.71 3.35
N LEU A 201 31.19 14.71 2.06
CA LEU A 201 31.04 13.56 1.18
C LEU A 201 31.81 12.33 1.69
N THR A 202 33.04 12.53 2.21
CA THR A 202 33.84 11.44 2.79
C THR A 202 33.15 10.84 4.02
N ASN A 203 32.60 11.67 4.89
CA ASN A 203 31.88 11.22 6.08
C ASN A 203 30.58 10.47 5.72
N LEU A 204 29.83 10.98 4.73
CA LEU A 204 28.60 10.36 4.25
C LEU A 204 28.86 9.00 3.59
N LYS A 205 29.94 8.90 2.78
CA LYS A 205 30.38 7.61 2.21
C LYS A 205 30.77 6.62 3.30
N ALA A 206 31.51 7.06 4.31
CA ALA A 206 31.87 6.19 5.44
C ALA A 206 30.63 5.67 6.20
N LYS A 207 29.60 6.54 6.39
CA LYS A 207 28.32 6.15 7.00
C LYS A 207 27.59 5.13 6.13
N TYR A 208 27.49 5.38 4.82
CA TYR A 208 26.87 4.46 3.87
C TYR A 208 27.57 3.09 3.85
N ASP A 209 28.91 3.08 3.76
CA ASP A 209 29.70 1.84 3.78
C ASP A 209 29.53 1.05 5.07
N ALA A 210 29.43 1.74 6.22
CA ALA A 210 29.15 1.10 7.49
C ALA A 210 27.75 0.47 7.52
N GLN A 211 26.73 1.14 6.96
CA GLN A 211 25.37 0.59 6.83
C GLN A 211 25.36 -0.62 5.90
N GLN A 212 26.04 -0.57 4.75
CA GLN A 212 26.15 -1.70 3.82
C GLN A 212 26.85 -2.91 4.47
N LYS A 213 27.95 -2.68 5.19
CA LYS A 213 28.64 -3.74 5.94
C LYS A 213 27.74 -4.35 7.00
N ARG A 214 26.95 -3.53 7.72
CA ARG A 214 25.98 -4.03 8.71
C ARG A 214 24.89 -4.87 8.03
N LYS A 215 24.35 -4.40 6.90
CA LYS A 215 23.34 -5.12 6.11
C LYS A 215 23.89 -6.46 5.61
N ALA A 216 25.11 -6.46 5.08
CA ALA A 216 25.80 -7.69 4.65
C ALA A 216 26.03 -8.66 5.82
N LEU A 217 26.46 -8.16 6.98
CA LEU A 217 26.64 -8.98 8.18
C LEU A 217 25.33 -9.64 8.61
N LEU A 218 24.21 -8.88 8.62
CA LEU A 218 22.89 -9.45 8.96
C LEU A 218 22.48 -10.56 7.98
N GLN A 219 22.83 -10.45 6.69
CA GLN A 219 22.56 -11.51 5.72
C GLN A 219 23.35 -12.80 6.03
N THR A 220 24.55 -12.70 6.60
CA THR A 220 25.34 -13.90 6.99
C THR A 220 24.77 -14.62 8.21
N MET A 221 23.87 -13.99 8.96
CA MET A 221 23.20 -14.61 10.10
C MET A 221 22.02 -15.49 9.70
N LYS A 222 21.54 -15.39 8.47
CA LYS A 222 20.45 -16.25 7.96
C LYS A 222 20.90 -17.71 7.99
N GLY A 223 19.98 -18.60 8.37
CA GLY A 223 20.24 -20.03 8.50
C GLY A 223 21.02 -20.43 9.76
N GLN A 224 21.38 -19.48 10.61
CA GLN A 224 21.97 -19.79 11.92
C GLN A 224 20.88 -20.03 12.95
N GLU A 225 21.20 -20.86 13.95
CA GLU A 225 20.28 -21.09 15.06
C GLU A 225 20.17 -19.87 15.97
N ASP A 226 18.95 -19.51 16.33
CA ASP A 226 18.66 -18.43 17.27
C ASP A 226 18.85 -18.92 18.70
N VAL A 227 20.07 -18.77 19.22
CA VAL A 227 20.47 -19.28 20.51
C VAL A 227 21.02 -18.13 21.37
N THR A 228 20.57 -18.06 22.61
CA THR A 228 21.13 -17.12 23.61
C THR A 228 22.54 -17.50 24.02
N LEU A 229 23.29 -16.60 24.68
CA LEU A 229 24.65 -16.86 25.15
C LEU A 229 24.75 -18.02 26.16
N ASP A 230 23.66 -18.33 26.86
CA ASP A 230 23.53 -19.47 27.77
C ASP A 230 23.03 -20.75 27.11
N GLY A 231 22.90 -20.74 25.76
CA GLY A 231 22.55 -21.92 24.96
C GLY A 231 21.05 -22.21 24.84
N LYS A 232 20.18 -21.27 25.22
CA LYS A 232 18.73 -21.44 25.10
C LYS A 232 18.29 -21.09 23.69
N HIS A 233 17.59 -22.01 23.02
CA HIS A 233 16.97 -21.76 21.71
C HIS A 233 15.76 -20.83 21.84
N ILE A 234 15.73 -19.79 21.01
CA ILE A 234 14.64 -18.83 20.91
C ILE A 234 13.98 -18.98 19.55
N LYS A 235 12.67 -19.02 19.50
CA LYS A 235 11.92 -19.06 18.26
C LYS A 235 11.55 -17.65 17.83
N LEU A 236 12.02 -17.24 16.65
CA LEU A 236 11.71 -15.94 16.05
C LEU A 236 10.55 -16.09 15.06
N TYR A 237 9.42 -15.53 15.41
CA TYR A 237 8.23 -15.54 14.58
C TYR A 237 7.96 -14.14 14.01
N CYS A 238 7.44 -14.11 12.77
CA CYS A 238 7.12 -12.88 12.07
C CYS A 238 5.63 -12.52 12.21
N ASN A 239 5.33 -11.24 12.04
CA ASN A 239 3.96 -10.74 11.92
C ASN A 239 3.65 -10.45 10.46
N ILE A 240 2.47 -10.85 9.99
CA ILE A 240 1.99 -10.57 8.64
C ILE A 240 0.60 -9.94 8.66
N GLY A 241 0.28 -9.17 7.62
CA GLY A 241 -1.03 -8.59 7.36
C GLY A 241 -1.76 -9.27 6.22
N SER A 242 -1.01 -9.81 5.26
CA SER A 242 -1.55 -10.48 4.08
C SER A 242 -0.82 -11.79 3.77
N PRO A 243 -1.42 -12.67 2.94
CA PRO A 243 -0.72 -13.87 2.45
C PRO A 243 0.54 -13.57 1.62
N GLU A 244 0.61 -12.42 0.99
CA GLU A 244 1.74 -11.96 0.15
C GLU A 244 3.00 -11.67 0.99
N ASP A 245 2.84 -11.35 2.26
CA ASP A 245 3.95 -11.10 3.19
C ASP A 245 4.81 -12.34 3.46
N VAL A 246 4.30 -13.56 3.15
CA VAL A 246 4.98 -14.83 3.42
C VAL A 246 6.32 -14.93 2.71
N ASP A 247 6.43 -14.43 1.50
CA ASP A 247 7.69 -14.44 0.75
C ASP A 247 8.78 -13.65 1.49
N SER A 248 8.40 -12.51 2.09
CA SER A 248 9.30 -11.72 2.93
C SER A 248 9.70 -12.46 4.22
N VAL A 249 8.77 -13.19 4.83
CA VAL A 249 9.05 -14.03 6.01
C VAL A 249 10.08 -15.10 5.67
N LEU A 250 9.90 -15.81 4.57
CA LEU A 250 10.82 -16.86 4.11
C LEU A 250 12.17 -16.27 3.69
N ALA A 251 12.17 -15.15 2.98
CA ALA A 251 13.39 -14.45 2.58
C ALA A 251 14.22 -13.95 3.77
N ASN A 252 13.60 -13.73 4.93
CA ASN A 252 14.26 -13.32 6.17
C ASN A 252 14.41 -14.46 7.20
N ASP A 253 14.29 -15.72 6.76
CA ASP A 253 14.48 -16.92 7.58
C ASP A 253 13.54 -17.01 8.79
N GLY A 254 12.31 -16.50 8.64
CA GLY A 254 11.30 -16.59 9.69
C GLY A 254 10.98 -18.04 10.06
N GLN A 255 11.01 -18.35 11.37
CA GLN A 255 10.76 -19.71 11.89
C GLN A 255 9.28 -20.04 12.02
N GLY A 256 8.41 -19.08 11.77
CA GLY A 256 6.97 -19.20 11.82
C GLY A 256 6.28 -17.85 11.74
N ILE A 257 4.97 -17.88 11.73
CA ILE A 257 4.14 -16.68 11.83
C ILE A 257 3.54 -16.65 13.23
N GLY A 258 3.95 -15.65 14.00
CA GLY A 258 3.48 -15.41 15.36
C GLY A 258 2.15 -14.65 15.41
N LEU A 259 1.88 -13.90 14.36
CA LEU A 259 0.63 -13.16 14.21
C LEU A 259 0.29 -12.92 12.74
N PHE A 260 -0.72 -13.60 12.23
CA PHE A 260 -1.41 -13.19 11.01
C PHE A 260 -2.64 -12.37 11.39
N ARG A 261 -2.60 -11.09 11.06
CA ARG A 261 -3.65 -10.13 11.36
C ARG A 261 -4.81 -10.28 10.37
N SER A 262 -5.72 -11.20 10.65
CA SER A 262 -6.81 -11.57 9.75
C SER A 262 -7.81 -10.44 9.48
N GLU A 263 -7.81 -9.39 10.30
CA GLU A 263 -8.67 -8.22 10.09
C GLU A 263 -8.39 -7.50 8.77
N PHE A 264 -7.19 -7.61 8.20
CA PHE A 264 -6.90 -7.03 6.89
C PHE A 264 -7.74 -7.65 5.77
N LEU A 265 -8.15 -8.92 5.86
CA LEU A 265 -9.09 -9.52 4.92
C LEU A 265 -10.47 -8.83 4.95
N TYR A 266 -10.88 -8.38 6.11
CA TYR A 266 -12.13 -7.64 6.30
C TYR A 266 -12.01 -6.18 5.91
N LEU A 267 -10.84 -5.57 6.10
CA LEU A 267 -10.58 -4.17 5.75
C LEU A 267 -10.42 -3.98 4.24
N ALA A 268 -9.98 -5.01 3.53
CA ALA A 268 -9.82 -4.99 2.07
C ALA A 268 -11.13 -5.26 1.30
N ALA A 269 -12.20 -5.65 1.98
CA ALA A 269 -13.47 -5.99 1.36
C ALA A 269 -14.59 -5.02 1.79
N ASP A 270 -15.60 -4.85 0.93
CA ASP A 270 -16.81 -4.07 1.22
C ASP A 270 -17.97 -4.96 1.76
N TYR A 271 -17.68 -6.22 2.06
CA TYR A 271 -18.61 -7.21 2.57
C TYR A 271 -17.90 -8.15 3.56
N TYR A 272 -18.68 -8.96 4.28
CA TYR A 272 -18.10 -9.99 5.14
C TYR A 272 -17.42 -11.07 4.30
N PRO A 273 -16.07 -11.24 4.40
CA PRO A 273 -15.37 -12.28 3.64
C PRO A 273 -15.98 -13.66 3.89
N THR A 274 -16.22 -14.38 2.82
CA THR A 274 -16.82 -15.72 2.85
C THR A 274 -15.89 -16.74 3.53
N GLU A 275 -16.42 -17.89 3.90
CA GLU A 275 -15.60 -19.00 4.41
C GLU A 275 -14.54 -19.42 3.40
N GLU A 276 -14.89 -19.41 2.11
CA GLU A 276 -13.95 -19.82 1.06
C GLU A 276 -12.79 -18.85 0.87
N GLU A 277 -13.07 -17.56 0.80
CA GLU A 277 -12.04 -16.50 0.68
C GLU A 277 -11.07 -16.55 1.87
N GLN A 278 -11.59 -16.61 3.08
CA GLN A 278 -10.77 -16.74 4.28
C GLN A 278 -9.96 -18.04 4.27
N PHE A 279 -10.59 -19.15 3.90
CA PHE A 279 -9.92 -20.44 3.80
C PHE A 279 -8.77 -20.41 2.80
N GLN A 280 -8.95 -19.84 1.62
CA GLN A 280 -7.89 -19.76 0.60
C GLN A 280 -6.71 -18.90 1.09
N ALA A 281 -6.97 -17.76 1.74
CA ALA A 281 -5.93 -16.93 2.33
C ALA A 281 -5.13 -17.68 3.41
N TYR A 282 -5.80 -18.33 4.34
CA TYR A 282 -5.15 -19.09 5.42
C TYR A 282 -4.41 -20.32 4.92
N LYS A 283 -4.99 -21.03 3.93
CA LYS A 283 -4.37 -22.18 3.28
C LYS A 283 -3.08 -21.80 2.57
N LYS A 284 -3.10 -20.73 1.76
CA LYS A 284 -1.91 -20.21 1.04
C LYS A 284 -0.75 -19.98 2.00
N VAL A 285 -1.02 -19.34 3.14
CA VAL A 285 -0.01 -19.10 4.18
C VAL A 285 0.46 -20.40 4.82
N ALA A 286 -0.46 -21.30 5.19
CA ALA A 286 -0.13 -22.55 5.84
C ALA A 286 0.73 -23.48 4.97
N GLU A 287 0.43 -23.57 3.66
CA GLU A 287 1.20 -24.34 2.69
C GLU A 287 2.58 -23.73 2.46
N ALA A 288 2.68 -22.41 2.25
CA ALA A 288 3.94 -21.73 2.00
C ALA A 288 4.91 -21.81 3.19
N MET A 289 4.39 -21.85 4.42
CA MET A 289 5.20 -21.99 5.64
C MET A 289 5.74 -23.40 5.89
N ASP A 290 5.38 -24.40 5.08
CA ASP A 290 5.94 -25.75 5.02
C ASP A 290 6.15 -26.39 6.42
N GLY A 291 5.06 -26.54 7.18
CA GLY A 291 5.07 -27.17 8.51
C GLY A 291 5.60 -26.28 9.64
N LYS A 292 6.03 -25.04 9.36
CA LYS A 292 6.29 -24.04 10.40
C LYS A 292 4.95 -23.55 10.98
N ARG A 293 4.97 -23.11 12.25
CA ARG A 293 3.75 -22.66 12.93
C ARG A 293 3.21 -21.36 12.35
N VAL A 294 1.90 -21.31 12.13
CA VAL A 294 1.16 -20.11 11.71
C VAL A 294 0.09 -19.82 12.75
N ILE A 295 0.21 -18.70 13.45
CA ILE A 295 -0.78 -18.25 14.43
C ILE A 295 -1.62 -17.17 13.75
N ILE A 296 -2.91 -17.45 13.58
CA ILE A 296 -3.86 -16.54 12.94
C ILE A 296 -4.73 -15.92 14.02
N ARG A 297 -4.75 -14.58 14.09
CA ARG A 297 -5.62 -13.85 14.99
C ARG A 297 -7.05 -13.93 14.50
N THR A 298 -7.99 -14.21 15.37
CA THR A 298 -9.41 -14.02 15.08
C THR A 298 -9.71 -12.52 14.92
N LEU A 299 -10.85 -12.21 14.36
CA LEU A 299 -11.24 -10.85 13.99
C LEU A 299 -11.01 -9.84 15.13
N ASP A 300 -10.11 -8.86 14.90
CA ASP A 300 -9.84 -7.73 15.81
C ASP A 300 -10.14 -6.40 15.12
N ILE A 301 -11.43 -6.18 14.85
CA ILE A 301 -11.98 -4.89 14.39
C ILE A 301 -12.69 -4.23 15.56
N GLY A 302 -12.71 -2.90 15.58
CA GLY A 302 -13.41 -2.06 16.55
C GLY A 302 -13.85 -0.76 15.90
N ALA A 303 -14.53 0.11 16.63
CA ALA A 303 -15.00 1.39 16.14
C ALA A 303 -13.85 2.37 15.78
N ASP A 304 -12.61 2.04 16.14
CA ASP A 304 -11.37 2.71 15.73
C ASP A 304 -10.94 2.37 14.29
N LYS A 305 -11.44 1.25 13.75
CA LYS A 305 -11.25 0.83 12.37
C LYS A 305 -12.62 0.76 11.71
N GLN A 306 -13.04 1.87 11.12
CA GLN A 306 -14.37 1.97 10.53
C GLN A 306 -14.46 1.10 9.28
N VAL A 307 -15.29 0.08 9.36
CA VAL A 307 -15.68 -0.78 8.25
C VAL A 307 -17.18 -0.60 8.07
N ALA A 308 -17.58 0.07 7.00
CA ALA A 308 -18.95 0.53 6.79
C ALA A 308 -20.00 -0.60 6.92
N TYR A 309 -19.74 -1.75 6.31
CA TYR A 309 -20.68 -2.89 6.33
C TYR A 309 -20.82 -3.57 7.70
N PHE A 310 -19.91 -3.28 8.66
CA PHE A 310 -20.10 -3.70 10.06
C PHE A 310 -21.20 -2.91 10.77
N ASN A 311 -21.52 -1.71 10.28
CA ASN A 311 -22.53 -0.85 10.86
C ASN A 311 -22.38 -0.74 12.39
N MET A 312 -21.17 -0.45 12.85
CA MET A 312 -20.83 -0.34 14.26
C MET A 312 -21.25 1.03 14.80
N PRO A 313 -21.84 1.08 16.00
CA PRO A 313 -22.15 2.37 16.62
C PRO A 313 -20.87 3.15 16.91
N LYS A 314 -20.94 4.47 16.76
CA LYS A 314 -19.83 5.33 17.17
C LYS A 314 -19.72 5.31 18.69
N GLU A 315 -18.54 5.04 19.20
CA GLU A 315 -18.25 4.95 20.63
C GLU A 315 -17.27 6.04 21.06
N GLU A 316 -17.44 6.57 22.26
CA GLU A 316 -16.53 7.60 22.82
C GLU A 316 -15.12 7.01 23.10
N ASN A 317 -15.06 5.75 23.51
CA ASN A 317 -13.81 5.02 23.73
C ASN A 317 -13.82 3.66 23.02
N PRO A 318 -13.45 3.63 21.74
CA PRO A 318 -13.48 2.41 20.93
C PRO A 318 -12.63 1.25 21.48
N ALA A 319 -11.57 1.56 22.21
CA ALA A 319 -10.71 0.52 22.80
C ALA A 319 -11.40 -0.27 23.93
N MET A 320 -12.34 0.36 24.61
CA MET A 320 -13.15 -0.23 25.70
C MET A 320 -14.50 -0.73 25.21
N GLY A 321 -14.88 -0.41 23.98
CA GLY A 321 -16.17 -0.67 23.39
C GLY A 321 -16.32 -2.07 22.77
N ILE A 322 -17.21 -2.17 21.78
CA ILE A 322 -17.48 -3.41 21.04
C ILE A 322 -16.37 -3.63 20.02
N ARG A 323 -15.45 -4.56 20.32
CA ARG A 323 -14.36 -4.95 19.41
C ARG A 323 -13.96 -6.41 19.63
N ALA A 324 -13.16 -6.95 18.71
CA ALA A 324 -12.57 -8.28 18.81
C ALA A 324 -13.60 -9.36 19.21
N ILE A 325 -13.32 -10.10 20.27
CA ILE A 325 -14.20 -11.18 20.76
C ILE A 325 -15.62 -10.71 21.07
N ARG A 326 -15.83 -9.46 21.48
CA ARG A 326 -17.17 -8.94 21.72
C ARG A 326 -17.99 -8.84 20.44
N ILE A 327 -17.36 -8.51 19.30
CA ILE A 327 -18.01 -8.60 17.98
C ILE A 327 -18.33 -10.06 17.67
N SER A 328 -17.38 -10.96 17.86
CA SER A 328 -17.52 -12.40 17.60
C SER A 328 -18.68 -13.01 18.40
N LEU A 329 -18.86 -12.60 19.64
CA LEU A 329 -19.97 -13.06 20.48
C LEU A 329 -21.33 -12.44 20.09
N ASN A 330 -21.34 -11.18 19.65
CA ASN A 330 -22.54 -10.50 19.20
C ASN A 330 -22.97 -10.89 17.78
N ARG A 331 -22.02 -11.41 16.97
CA ARG A 331 -22.21 -11.85 15.57
C ARG A 331 -21.63 -13.25 15.37
N PRO A 332 -22.24 -14.27 15.99
CA PRO A 332 -21.72 -15.64 16.01
C PRO A 332 -21.62 -16.26 14.61
N GLU A 333 -22.39 -15.78 13.64
CA GLU A 333 -22.32 -16.22 12.24
C GLU A 333 -20.96 -15.83 11.60
N VAL A 334 -20.48 -14.59 11.83
CA VAL A 334 -19.19 -14.12 11.33
C VAL A 334 -18.05 -14.92 11.95
N PHE A 335 -18.10 -15.09 13.26
CA PHE A 335 -17.11 -15.87 14.00
C PHE A 335 -17.08 -17.34 13.58
N ARG A 336 -18.24 -17.96 13.39
CA ARG A 336 -18.35 -19.35 12.92
C ARG A 336 -17.77 -19.51 11.52
N THR A 337 -18.01 -18.56 10.62
CA THR A 337 -17.43 -18.54 9.27
C THR A 337 -15.90 -18.53 9.34
N GLN A 338 -15.33 -17.66 10.16
CA GLN A 338 -13.88 -17.59 10.36
C GLN A 338 -13.33 -18.89 10.97
N LEU A 339 -13.93 -19.41 12.03
CA LEU A 339 -13.48 -20.65 12.68
C LEU A 339 -13.50 -21.83 11.72
N ARG A 340 -14.52 -21.93 10.86
CA ARG A 340 -14.60 -22.99 9.85
C ARG A 340 -13.50 -22.88 8.82
N ALA A 341 -13.19 -21.67 8.35
CA ALA A 341 -12.07 -21.40 7.45
C ALA A 341 -10.73 -21.79 8.08
N LEU A 342 -10.49 -21.39 9.34
CA LEU A 342 -9.30 -21.75 10.10
C LEU A 342 -9.17 -23.28 10.26
N TYR A 343 -10.27 -23.95 10.61
CA TYR A 343 -10.28 -25.41 10.79
C TYR A 343 -9.99 -26.15 9.48
N ARG A 344 -10.52 -25.67 8.36
CA ARG A 344 -10.19 -26.21 7.03
C ARG A 344 -8.72 -26.00 6.69
N ALA A 345 -8.18 -24.80 6.96
CA ALA A 345 -6.77 -24.48 6.67
C ALA A 345 -5.80 -25.31 7.52
N SER A 346 -6.18 -25.75 8.70
CA SER A 346 -5.34 -26.60 9.57
C SER A 346 -4.98 -27.96 8.98
N ALA A 347 -5.70 -28.40 7.95
CA ALA A 347 -5.37 -29.61 7.20
C ALA A 347 -4.12 -29.43 6.30
N TYR A 348 -3.70 -28.20 6.04
CA TYR A 348 -2.61 -27.83 5.12
C TYR A 348 -1.34 -27.37 5.82
N GLY A 349 -1.32 -27.23 7.14
CA GLY A 349 -0.15 -26.83 7.90
C GLY A 349 -0.43 -26.73 9.39
N LYS A 350 0.58 -26.30 10.16
CA LYS A 350 0.46 -26.11 11.62
C LYS A 350 -0.21 -24.77 11.93
N VAL A 351 -1.53 -24.73 11.77
CA VAL A 351 -2.33 -23.54 12.06
C VAL A 351 -2.77 -23.55 13.52
N ALA A 352 -2.63 -22.40 14.18
CA ALA A 352 -3.22 -22.12 15.49
C ALA A 352 -4.01 -20.80 15.39
N CYS A 353 -5.01 -20.61 16.24
CA CYS A 353 -5.73 -19.34 16.33
C CYS A 353 -5.41 -18.65 17.66
N ASN A 354 -5.41 -17.30 17.63
CA ASN A 354 -5.26 -16.45 18.79
C ASN A 354 -6.42 -15.46 18.84
N GLU A 355 -7.10 -15.39 19.98
CA GLU A 355 -8.09 -14.36 20.27
C GLU A 355 -7.43 -13.23 21.05
N ASP A 356 -7.46 -12.04 20.47
CA ASP A 356 -6.80 -10.88 21.07
C ASP A 356 -7.54 -10.40 22.34
N LYS A 357 -6.74 -10.08 23.37
CA LYS A 357 -7.13 -9.37 24.60
C LYS A 357 -7.95 -10.11 25.68
N LEU A 358 -8.24 -11.38 25.50
CA LEU A 358 -8.66 -12.21 26.61
C LEU A 358 -7.67 -13.34 26.72
N ASN A 359 -7.08 -13.55 27.92
CA ASN A 359 -6.23 -14.70 28.24
C ASN A 359 -7.03 -16.01 28.19
N LEU A 360 -7.62 -16.30 27.02
CA LEU A 360 -8.29 -17.56 26.70
C LEU A 360 -7.32 -18.62 26.20
N ASP A 361 -6.02 -18.32 26.22
CA ASP A 361 -4.95 -19.22 25.79
C ASP A 361 -5.09 -20.63 26.38
N GLN A 362 -5.66 -20.77 27.57
CA GLN A 362 -5.82 -22.07 28.23
C GLN A 362 -7.06 -22.84 27.79
N GLU A 363 -8.14 -22.18 27.39
CA GLU A 363 -9.38 -22.89 27.03
C GLU A 363 -9.47 -23.27 25.55
N ILE A 364 -8.93 -22.44 24.64
CA ILE A 364 -8.92 -22.73 23.22
C ILE A 364 -7.85 -23.77 22.85
N TYR A 365 -6.69 -23.73 23.49
CA TYR A 365 -5.69 -24.80 23.39
C TYR A 365 -6.21 -26.16 23.88
N GLY A 366 -7.22 -26.18 24.75
CA GLY A 366 -7.89 -27.38 25.21
C GLY A 366 -8.77 -28.06 24.15
N LEU A 367 -9.20 -27.34 23.13
CA LEU A 367 -10.03 -27.90 22.03
C LEU A 367 -9.20 -28.44 20.86
N GLY A 368 -7.94 -28.07 20.76
CA GLY A 368 -6.96 -28.52 19.74
C GLY A 368 -5.88 -29.45 20.29
N GLY A 369 -6.11 -30.06 21.43
CA GLY A 369 -5.27 -30.99 22.19
C GLY A 369 -3.92 -31.38 21.58
N ASN A 370 -2.88 -30.61 21.84
CA ASN A 370 -1.55 -31.21 21.91
C ASN A 370 -1.14 -31.30 23.38
N ASP A 371 -1.18 -32.51 23.90
CA ASP A 371 -0.72 -32.86 25.24
C ASP A 371 0.77 -32.60 25.49
N GLU A 372 1.51 -32.08 24.51
CA GLU A 372 2.95 -31.80 24.62
C GLU A 372 3.31 -30.54 25.44
N GLN A 373 2.34 -29.68 25.78
CA GLN A 373 2.62 -28.50 26.62
C GLN A 373 2.26 -28.68 28.11
N LYS A 374 1.82 -29.86 28.52
CA LYS A 374 1.57 -30.13 29.94
C LYS A 374 2.80 -30.55 30.72
N ASN A 375 3.96 -30.67 30.10
CA ASN A 375 5.21 -31.14 30.72
C ASN A 375 6.40 -30.18 30.60
N GLU A 376 6.16 -28.86 30.49
CA GLU A 376 7.24 -27.89 30.72
C GLU A 376 6.82 -26.78 31.67
#